data_0d76a3a26008a8f9781cd6a6038a4c1e
#
_entry.id   0d76a3a26008a8f9781cd6a6038a4c1e
#
_cell.length_a   1.000
_cell.length_b   1.000
_cell.length_c   1.000
_cell.angle_alpha   90.00
_cell.angle_beta   90.00
_cell.angle_gamma   90.00
#
_symmetry.space_group_name_H-M   'P 1'
#
loop_
_entity.id
_entity.type
_entity.pdbx_description
1 polymer ?
#
loop_
_entity_poly.entity_id
_entity_poly.type
_entity_poly.pdbx_seq_one_letter_code
_entity_poly.pdbx_strand_id
1 'polypeptide(L)'
;AIYRNIGKVNVRDMAMGAKAVFEKYDYIDTSRVAVHGWSGGGSATLNCLFQYPDIFHTGIAAAAVANQLTYDNIYQERYMGDPKKTYQDYVDGSPITHAKNLKGNLLYIHGTGDDNVHYQNAEMLANELIKHKKIFYMLSYPNRSHGIREDNAYPHVKLMFTDFLRKNCPPGGR
;
A
#
# COMPACT_ATOMS: atom_id res chain seq x y z
N ALA A 1 2.58 21.49 -1.33
CA ALA A 1 1.78 21.03 -2.41
C ALA A 1 0.94 19.79 -2.13
N ILE A 2 1.32 18.90 -1.17
CA ILE A 2 0.47 17.73 -0.83
C ILE A 2 -0.56 18.01 0.29
N TYR A 3 -0.59 19.21 0.87
CA TYR A 3 -1.56 19.54 1.91
C TYR A 3 -2.98 19.27 1.41
N ARG A 4 -3.75 18.50 2.18
CA ARG A 4 -5.08 17.98 1.88
C ARG A 4 -5.15 17.06 0.65
N ASN A 5 -4.00 16.55 0.18
CA ASN A 5 -3.90 15.73 -1.03
C ASN A 5 -3.03 14.46 -0.85
N ILE A 6 -2.79 14.02 0.39
CA ILE A 6 -2.15 12.72 0.63
C ILE A 6 -3.01 11.61 0.01
N GLY A 7 -2.36 10.64 -0.64
CA GLY A 7 -3.03 9.55 -1.33
C GLY A 7 -3.57 9.92 -2.72
N LYS A 8 -3.45 11.18 -3.12
CA LYS A 8 -3.86 11.70 -4.45
C LYS A 8 -2.65 12.20 -5.22
N VAL A 9 -2.17 13.40 -4.89
CA VAL A 9 -1.09 14.07 -5.66
C VAL A 9 0.23 13.29 -5.61
N ASN A 10 0.65 12.85 -4.43
CA ASN A 10 1.87 12.08 -4.28
C ASN A 10 1.82 10.74 -5.04
N VAL A 11 0.69 10.08 -5.07
CA VAL A 11 0.50 8.80 -5.78
C VAL A 11 0.46 9.03 -7.30
N ARG A 12 -0.22 10.08 -7.74
CA ARG A 12 -0.18 10.51 -9.14
C ARG A 12 1.25 10.79 -9.60
N ASP A 13 2.01 11.53 -8.81
CA ASP A 13 3.38 11.89 -9.16
C ASP A 13 4.30 10.66 -9.21
N MET A 14 4.10 9.68 -8.32
CA MET A 14 4.78 8.37 -8.41
C MET A 14 4.43 7.64 -9.71
N ALA A 15 3.15 7.60 -10.08
CA ALA A 15 2.70 6.95 -11.30
C ALA A 15 3.24 7.64 -12.57
N MET A 16 3.21 8.97 -12.59
CA MET A 16 3.76 9.75 -13.72
C MET A 16 5.28 9.63 -13.80
N GLY A 17 5.97 9.62 -12.66
CA GLY A 17 7.41 9.35 -12.59
C GLY A 17 7.78 7.97 -13.14
N ALA A 18 7.00 6.94 -12.81
CA ALA A 18 7.18 5.61 -13.38
C ALA A 18 7.02 5.61 -14.90
N LYS A 19 5.96 6.25 -15.42
CA LYS A 19 5.76 6.39 -16.88
C LYS A 19 6.93 7.09 -17.58
N ALA A 20 7.41 8.19 -17.02
CA ALA A 20 8.55 8.92 -17.60
C ALA A 20 9.83 8.06 -17.64
N VAL A 21 10.02 7.18 -16.63
CA VAL A 21 11.13 6.22 -16.61
C VAL A 21 10.93 5.15 -17.70
N PHE A 22 9.72 4.65 -17.89
CA PHE A 22 9.40 3.66 -18.93
C PHE A 22 9.61 4.22 -20.34
N GLU A 23 9.20 5.44 -20.58
CA GLU A 23 9.42 6.13 -21.86
C GLU A 23 10.90 6.39 -22.15
N LYS A 24 11.71 6.57 -21.10
CA LYS A 24 13.14 6.87 -21.22
C LYS A 24 13.99 5.62 -21.46
N TYR A 25 13.60 4.46 -20.95
CA TYR A 25 14.42 3.26 -20.91
C TYR A 25 13.66 2.05 -21.48
N ASP A 26 13.98 1.68 -22.70
CA ASP A 26 13.35 0.61 -23.49
C ASP A 26 13.62 -0.82 -22.96
N TYR A 27 14.63 -0.99 -22.11
CA TYR A 27 14.92 -2.28 -21.46
C TYR A 27 14.01 -2.62 -20.29
N ILE A 28 13.13 -1.69 -19.86
CA ILE A 28 12.20 -1.92 -18.76
C ILE A 28 10.98 -2.68 -19.27
N ASP A 29 10.70 -3.83 -18.66
CA ASP A 29 9.47 -4.55 -18.93
C ASP A 29 8.29 -3.94 -18.19
N THR A 30 7.53 -3.12 -18.88
CA THR A 30 6.37 -2.41 -18.33
C THR A 30 5.16 -3.31 -18.07
N SER A 31 5.18 -4.57 -18.53
CA SER A 31 4.12 -5.54 -18.24
C SER A 31 4.21 -6.14 -16.83
N ARG A 32 5.34 -5.92 -16.13
CA ARG A 32 5.67 -6.53 -14.84
C ARG A 32 6.26 -5.52 -13.88
N VAL A 33 5.45 -4.55 -13.45
CA VAL A 33 5.88 -3.50 -12.51
C VAL A 33 5.38 -3.83 -11.12
N ALA A 34 6.33 -3.93 -10.18
CA ALA A 34 6.03 -4.11 -8.77
C ALA A 34 6.30 -2.83 -7.98
N VAL A 35 5.49 -2.59 -6.95
CA VAL A 35 5.65 -1.51 -5.98
C VAL A 35 5.58 -2.07 -4.57
N HIS A 36 6.45 -1.60 -3.68
CA HIS A 36 6.38 -2.01 -2.28
C HIS A 36 6.64 -0.85 -1.33
N GLY A 37 6.09 -0.97 -0.14
CA GLY A 37 6.33 0.01 0.91
C GLY A 37 5.87 -0.44 2.28
N TRP A 38 6.35 0.28 3.28
CA TRP A 38 6.08 0.08 4.69
C TRP A 38 5.43 1.32 5.28
N SER A 39 4.42 1.18 6.19
CA SER A 39 3.77 2.29 6.86
C SER A 39 3.14 3.27 5.84
N GLY A 40 3.50 4.54 5.84
CA GLY A 40 3.08 5.49 4.80
C GLY A 40 3.47 5.07 3.38
N GLY A 41 4.60 4.38 3.20
CA GLY A 41 4.98 3.75 1.93
C GLY A 41 4.06 2.58 1.56
N GLY A 42 3.56 1.82 2.54
CA GLY A 42 2.54 0.80 2.35
C GLY A 42 1.22 1.40 1.88
N SER A 43 0.81 2.53 2.47
CA SER A 43 -0.38 3.28 2.03
C SER A 43 -0.24 3.79 0.59
N ALA A 44 0.94 4.30 0.24
CA ALA A 44 1.24 4.71 -1.13
C ALA A 44 1.20 3.52 -2.10
N THR A 45 1.74 2.35 -1.71
CA THR A 45 1.68 1.10 -2.47
C THR A 45 0.23 0.69 -2.76
N LEU A 46 -0.63 0.68 -1.74
CA LEU A 46 -2.06 0.36 -1.91
C LEU A 46 -2.72 1.34 -2.88
N ASN A 47 -2.49 2.63 -2.70
CA ASN A 47 -3.04 3.65 -3.60
C ASN A 47 -2.51 3.53 -5.04
N CYS A 48 -1.23 3.20 -5.22
CA CYS A 48 -0.67 2.91 -6.54
C CYS A 48 -1.39 1.75 -7.23
N LEU A 49 -1.57 0.63 -6.53
CA LEU A 49 -2.26 -0.54 -7.07
C LEU A 49 -3.74 -0.27 -7.39
N PHE A 50 -4.42 0.52 -6.56
CA PHE A 50 -5.86 0.72 -6.69
C PHE A 50 -6.22 1.86 -7.65
N GLN A 51 -5.39 2.91 -7.73
CA GLN A 51 -5.66 4.07 -8.58
C GLN A 51 -4.97 4.00 -9.94
N TYR A 52 -3.85 3.25 -10.03
CA TYR A 52 -3.05 3.10 -11.25
C TYR A 52 -2.75 1.63 -11.58
N PRO A 53 -3.81 0.78 -11.67
CA PRO A 53 -3.64 -0.67 -11.89
C PRO A 53 -3.06 -1.03 -13.26
N ASP A 54 -3.06 -0.10 -14.20
CA ASP A 54 -2.47 -0.29 -15.53
C ASP A 54 -0.97 0.04 -15.56
N ILE A 55 -0.41 0.55 -14.45
CA ILE A 55 1.02 0.83 -14.27
C ILE A 55 1.63 -0.16 -13.27
N PHE A 56 0.95 -0.40 -12.15
CA PHE A 56 1.44 -1.24 -11.05
C PHE A 56 0.65 -2.54 -11.00
N HIS A 57 1.33 -3.66 -11.27
CA HIS A 57 0.70 -4.97 -11.42
C HIS A 57 0.85 -5.85 -10.19
N THR A 58 1.86 -5.59 -9.36
CA THR A 58 2.14 -6.34 -8.14
C THR A 58 2.50 -5.38 -7.02
N GLY A 59 1.91 -5.56 -5.85
CA GLY A 59 2.18 -4.72 -4.69
C GLY A 59 2.41 -5.50 -3.41
N ILE A 60 3.38 -5.02 -2.60
CA ILE A 60 3.61 -5.50 -1.26
C ILE A 60 3.45 -4.32 -0.29
N ALA A 61 2.37 -4.31 0.47
CA ALA A 61 2.10 -3.28 1.46
C ALA A 61 2.25 -3.84 2.87
N ALA A 62 3.14 -3.26 3.66
CA ALA A 62 3.37 -3.66 5.04
C ALA A 62 2.96 -2.55 6.01
N ALA A 63 2.25 -2.90 7.09
CA ALA A 63 1.85 -2.02 8.18
C ALA A 63 1.24 -0.69 7.67
N ALA A 64 0.38 -0.75 6.66
CA ALA A 64 -0.13 0.39 5.93
C ALA A 64 -1.34 1.05 6.63
N VAL A 65 -1.41 2.37 6.60
CA VAL A 65 -2.63 3.12 6.90
C VAL A 65 -3.58 2.94 5.72
N ALA A 66 -4.61 2.12 5.89
CA ALA A 66 -5.62 1.86 4.88
C ALA A 66 -6.74 2.91 4.88
N ASN A 67 -7.05 3.46 6.06
CA ASN A 67 -8.03 4.52 6.26
C ASN A 67 -7.38 5.69 6.99
N GLN A 68 -7.28 6.84 6.35
CA GLN A 68 -6.64 8.04 6.90
C GLN A 68 -7.34 8.56 8.17
N LEU A 69 -8.64 8.25 8.36
CA LEU A 69 -9.39 8.65 9.56
C LEU A 69 -9.04 7.83 10.82
N THR A 70 -8.26 6.75 10.67
CA THR A 70 -7.90 5.85 11.78
C THR A 70 -6.41 5.92 12.16
N TYR A 71 -5.72 6.95 11.70
CA TYR A 71 -4.33 7.21 12.07
C TYR A 71 -4.22 8.40 13.02
N ASP A 72 -3.03 8.62 13.63
CA ASP A 72 -2.87 9.64 14.67
C ASP A 72 -3.07 11.08 14.19
N ASN A 73 -3.61 11.93 15.06
CA ASN A 73 -3.97 13.30 14.74
C ASN A 73 -2.77 14.20 14.45
N ILE A 74 -1.64 13.98 15.15
CA ILE A 74 -0.44 14.82 14.98
C ILE A 74 0.07 14.74 13.53
N TYR A 75 0.03 13.54 12.94
CA TYR A 75 0.41 13.35 11.55
C TYR A 75 -0.71 13.79 10.60
N GLN A 76 -1.90 13.26 10.79
CA GLN A 76 -2.98 13.44 9.82
C GLN A 76 -3.49 14.87 9.74
N GLU A 77 -3.75 15.54 10.85
CA GLU A 77 -4.25 16.90 10.81
C GLU A 77 -3.22 17.91 10.27
N ARG A 78 -1.92 17.63 10.48
CA ARG A 78 -0.85 18.45 9.89
C ARG A 78 -0.93 18.45 8.36
N TYR A 79 -1.25 17.33 7.74
CA TYR A 79 -1.21 17.18 6.30
C TYR A 79 -2.59 17.21 5.63
N MET A 80 -3.65 16.87 6.36
CA MET A 80 -5.01 16.76 5.81
C MET A 80 -5.98 17.81 6.39
N GLY A 81 -5.57 18.54 7.44
CA GLY A 81 -6.41 19.50 8.13
C GLY A 81 -7.37 18.86 9.13
N ASP A 82 -8.22 19.67 9.74
CA ASP A 82 -9.24 19.22 10.69
C ASP A 82 -10.28 18.32 9.99
N PRO A 83 -10.43 17.05 10.39
CA PRO A 83 -11.33 16.11 9.71
C PRO A 83 -12.81 16.54 9.75
N LYS A 84 -13.20 17.38 10.71
CA LYS A 84 -14.56 17.97 10.73
C LYS A 84 -14.82 18.92 9.56
N LYS A 85 -13.75 19.50 9.00
CA LYS A 85 -13.82 20.47 7.88
C LYS A 85 -13.38 19.87 6.54
N THR A 86 -12.54 18.84 6.58
CA THR A 86 -11.89 18.25 5.40
C THR A 86 -12.15 16.75 5.27
N TYR A 87 -13.25 16.26 5.81
CA TYR A 87 -13.60 14.83 5.85
C TYR A 87 -13.44 14.13 4.48
N GLN A 88 -13.91 14.78 3.42
CA GLN A 88 -13.84 14.20 2.08
C GLN A 88 -12.40 14.02 1.58
N ASP A 89 -11.46 14.90 1.97
CA ASP A 89 -10.06 14.74 1.61
C ASP A 89 -9.45 13.48 2.24
N TYR A 90 -9.83 13.16 3.49
CA TYR A 90 -9.44 11.92 4.17
C TYR A 90 -9.99 10.68 3.45
N VAL A 91 -11.27 10.72 3.08
CA VAL A 91 -11.92 9.62 2.33
C VAL A 91 -11.23 9.41 0.97
N ASP A 92 -11.05 10.47 0.21
CA ASP A 92 -10.46 10.43 -1.13
C ASP A 92 -9.00 9.96 -1.12
N GLY A 93 -8.24 10.33 -0.07
CA GLY A 93 -6.84 9.94 0.10
C GLY A 93 -6.65 8.53 0.69
N SER A 94 -7.71 7.92 1.22
CA SER A 94 -7.64 6.61 1.88
C SER A 94 -7.59 5.47 0.86
N PRO A 95 -6.59 4.56 0.93
CA PRO A 95 -6.53 3.39 0.05
C PRO A 95 -7.82 2.57 0.03
N ILE A 96 -8.46 2.39 1.18
CA ILE A 96 -9.68 1.58 1.32
C ILE A 96 -10.82 2.06 0.39
N THR A 97 -10.92 3.35 0.12
CA THR A 97 -11.91 3.94 -0.80
C THR A 97 -11.77 3.41 -2.22
N HIS A 98 -10.55 3.06 -2.61
CA HIS A 98 -10.20 2.61 -3.96
C HIS A 98 -10.01 1.09 -4.06
N ALA A 99 -10.20 0.33 -2.97
CA ALA A 99 -9.96 -1.12 -2.91
C ALA A 99 -10.70 -1.93 -3.98
N LYS A 100 -11.89 -1.47 -4.39
CA LYS A 100 -12.70 -2.07 -5.47
C LYS A 100 -11.96 -2.14 -6.82
N ASN A 101 -10.95 -1.30 -7.02
CA ASN A 101 -10.22 -1.21 -8.29
C ASN A 101 -9.00 -2.13 -8.36
N LEU A 102 -8.69 -2.91 -7.31
CA LEU A 102 -7.59 -3.88 -7.37
C LEU A 102 -7.75 -4.81 -8.57
N LYS A 103 -6.78 -4.80 -9.49
CA LYS A 103 -6.68 -5.72 -10.64
C LYS A 103 -5.49 -6.67 -10.51
N GLY A 104 -4.40 -6.20 -9.94
CA GLY A 104 -3.13 -6.94 -9.82
C GLY A 104 -3.01 -7.79 -8.56
N ASN A 105 -1.79 -8.20 -8.28
CA ASN A 105 -1.45 -9.06 -7.14
C ASN A 105 -1.11 -8.21 -5.91
N LEU A 106 -1.75 -8.46 -4.78
CA LEU A 106 -1.48 -7.78 -3.51
C LEU A 106 -1.04 -8.79 -2.46
N LEU A 107 0.10 -8.52 -1.83
CA LEU A 107 0.48 -9.08 -0.52
C LEU A 107 0.39 -7.98 0.52
N TYR A 108 -0.48 -8.16 1.50
CA TYR A 108 -0.63 -7.26 2.63
C TYR A 108 -0.06 -7.90 3.89
N ILE A 109 0.82 -7.21 4.60
CA ILE A 109 1.49 -7.71 5.80
C ILE A 109 1.27 -6.74 6.95
N HIS A 110 0.91 -7.27 8.14
CA HIS A 110 0.70 -6.43 9.32
C HIS A 110 0.99 -7.19 10.62
N GLY A 111 1.58 -6.51 11.60
CA GLY A 111 1.75 -7.02 12.96
C GLY A 111 0.47 -6.86 13.76
N THR A 112 0.01 -7.92 14.46
CA THR A 112 -1.23 -7.81 15.23
C THR A 112 -1.08 -6.99 16.51
N GLY A 113 0.17 -6.76 16.96
CA GLY A 113 0.52 -5.89 18.09
C GLY A 113 1.05 -4.52 17.65
N ASP A 114 0.71 -4.08 16.44
CA ASP A 114 1.15 -2.78 15.92
C ASP A 114 0.53 -1.64 16.73
N ASP A 115 1.38 -0.92 17.48
CA ASP A 115 1.03 0.17 18.37
C ASP A 115 1.07 1.56 17.70
N ASN A 116 1.48 1.61 16.46
CA ASN A 116 1.54 2.81 15.62
C ASN A 116 0.36 2.83 14.63
N VAL A 117 0.35 1.91 13.66
CA VAL A 117 -0.78 1.71 12.76
C VAL A 117 -1.59 0.54 13.26
N HIS A 118 -2.65 0.79 13.98
CA HIS A 118 -3.47 -0.25 14.58
C HIS A 118 -3.90 -1.30 13.54
N TYR A 119 -3.85 -2.56 13.94
CA TYR A 119 -4.20 -3.72 13.12
C TYR A 119 -5.61 -3.63 12.52
N GLN A 120 -6.49 -2.84 13.12
CA GLN A 120 -7.81 -2.49 12.57
C GLN A 120 -7.74 -1.99 11.13
N ASN A 121 -6.66 -1.29 10.72
CA ASN A 121 -6.48 -0.88 9.33
C ASN A 121 -6.40 -2.08 8.38
N ALA A 122 -5.76 -3.16 8.81
CA ALA A 122 -5.65 -4.40 8.05
C ALA A 122 -7.02 -5.09 7.92
N GLU A 123 -7.76 -5.20 9.02
CA GLU A 123 -9.08 -5.83 9.03
C GLU A 123 -10.09 -5.06 8.18
N MET A 124 -10.10 -3.72 8.29
CA MET A 124 -10.99 -2.88 7.48
C MET A 124 -10.68 -3.02 5.98
N LEU A 125 -9.41 -3.02 5.59
CA LEU A 125 -9.01 -3.20 4.20
C LEU A 125 -9.39 -4.59 3.68
N ALA A 126 -9.10 -5.64 4.46
CA ALA A 126 -9.45 -7.01 4.10
C ALA A 126 -10.97 -7.16 3.88
N ASN A 127 -11.78 -6.63 4.78
CA ASN A 127 -13.24 -6.64 4.65
C ASN A 127 -13.71 -5.92 3.36
N GLU A 128 -13.12 -4.78 3.04
CA GLU A 128 -13.53 -4.05 1.82
C GLU A 128 -13.10 -4.79 0.55
N LEU A 129 -11.91 -5.40 0.52
CA LEU A 129 -11.47 -6.23 -0.59
C LEU A 129 -12.38 -7.46 -0.77
N ILE A 130 -12.75 -8.15 0.32
CA ILE A 130 -13.66 -9.30 0.31
C ILE A 130 -15.04 -8.90 -0.21
N LYS A 131 -15.59 -7.79 0.26
CA LYS A 131 -16.87 -7.24 -0.20
C LYS A 131 -16.90 -7.02 -1.72
N HIS A 132 -15.77 -6.60 -2.28
CA HIS A 132 -15.60 -6.42 -3.72
C HIS A 132 -15.09 -7.67 -4.46
N LYS A 133 -15.07 -8.84 -3.80
CA LYS A 133 -14.64 -10.14 -4.36
C LYS A 133 -13.22 -10.08 -4.95
N LYS A 134 -12.33 -9.31 -4.32
CA LYS A 134 -10.92 -9.22 -4.74
C LYS A 134 -10.11 -10.36 -4.14
N ILE A 135 -9.22 -10.92 -4.95
CA ILE A 135 -8.26 -11.93 -4.48
C ILE A 135 -6.98 -11.20 -4.05
N PHE A 136 -6.51 -11.49 -2.86
CA PHE A 136 -5.30 -10.93 -2.28
C PHE A 136 -4.69 -11.91 -1.29
N TYR A 137 -3.43 -11.70 -0.96
CA TYR A 137 -2.74 -12.45 0.08
C TYR A 137 -2.54 -11.55 1.30
N MET A 138 -2.78 -12.11 2.47
CA MET A 138 -2.58 -11.40 3.74
C MET A 138 -1.80 -12.28 4.72
N LEU A 139 -0.78 -11.70 5.36
CA LEU A 139 -0.04 -12.36 6.42
C LEU A 139 -0.02 -11.48 7.67
N SER A 140 -0.66 -11.97 8.72
CA SER A 140 -0.63 -11.37 10.04
C SER A 140 0.52 -11.94 10.86
N TYR A 141 1.33 -11.06 11.45
CA TYR A 141 2.42 -11.44 12.35
C TYR A 141 1.94 -11.32 13.81
N PRO A 142 1.69 -12.45 14.49
CA PRO A 142 1.14 -12.44 15.87
C PRO A 142 2.03 -11.69 16.85
N ASN A 143 1.45 -10.75 17.61
CA ASN A 143 2.13 -9.94 18.63
C ASN A 143 3.37 -9.16 18.15
N ARG A 144 3.52 -8.92 16.85
CA ARG A 144 4.62 -8.09 16.34
C ARG A 144 4.18 -6.64 16.24
N SER A 145 5.10 -5.77 16.65
CA SER A 145 4.95 -4.30 16.58
C SER A 145 5.02 -3.77 15.14
N HIS A 146 4.98 -2.45 14.98
CA HIS A 146 5.03 -1.77 13.68
C HIS A 146 6.23 -2.16 12.80
N GLY A 147 7.36 -2.48 13.41
CA GLY A 147 8.59 -2.85 12.70
C GLY A 147 8.69 -4.32 12.31
N ILE A 148 7.86 -5.19 12.88
CA ILE A 148 7.88 -6.66 12.72
C ILE A 148 9.31 -7.23 12.84
N ARG A 149 10.02 -6.87 13.92
CA ARG A 149 11.45 -7.20 14.06
C ARG A 149 11.72 -8.33 15.04
N GLU A 150 10.83 -8.55 15.99
CA GLU A 150 10.99 -9.45 17.10
C GLU A 150 11.07 -10.93 16.63
N ASP A 151 11.85 -11.75 17.33
CA ASP A 151 11.97 -13.22 17.13
C ASP A 151 12.20 -13.63 15.67
N ASN A 152 13.14 -13.01 14.98
CA ASN A 152 13.44 -13.31 13.58
C ASN A 152 12.28 -13.06 12.59
N ALA A 153 11.25 -12.32 12.97
CA ALA A 153 10.14 -12.03 12.09
C ALA A 153 10.57 -11.23 10.84
N TYR A 154 11.51 -10.29 10.99
CA TYR A 154 11.94 -9.46 9.87
C TYR A 154 12.63 -10.24 8.73
N PRO A 155 13.56 -11.19 8.96
CA PRO A 155 14.04 -12.09 7.93
C PRO A 155 12.92 -12.87 7.24
N HIS A 156 11.95 -13.37 8.00
CA HIS A 156 10.78 -14.06 7.43
C HIS A 156 9.95 -13.13 6.52
N VAL A 157 9.74 -11.87 6.91
CA VAL A 157 9.08 -10.87 6.03
C VAL A 157 9.82 -10.75 4.70
N LYS A 158 11.17 -10.73 4.71
CA LYS A 158 11.96 -10.64 3.48
C LYS A 158 11.86 -11.89 2.61
N LEU A 159 11.76 -13.07 3.22
CA LEU A 159 11.49 -14.30 2.50
C LEU A 159 10.11 -14.24 1.82
N MET A 160 9.08 -13.80 2.53
CA MET A 160 7.74 -13.63 1.99
C MET A 160 7.72 -12.63 0.81
N PHE A 161 8.43 -11.50 0.93
CA PHE A 161 8.56 -10.54 -0.17
C PHE A 161 9.18 -11.19 -1.40
N THR A 162 10.29 -11.90 -1.21
CA THR A 162 11.02 -12.55 -2.29
C THR A 162 10.19 -13.63 -2.97
N ASP A 163 9.53 -14.49 -2.20
CA ASP A 163 8.67 -15.54 -2.72
C ASP A 163 7.48 -14.96 -3.51
N PHE A 164 6.83 -13.93 -2.95
CA PHE A 164 5.71 -13.27 -3.61
C PHE A 164 6.10 -12.61 -4.93
N LEU A 165 7.25 -11.89 -4.95
CA LEU A 165 7.76 -11.27 -6.17
C LEU A 165 8.15 -12.31 -7.23
N ARG A 166 8.80 -13.40 -6.84
CA ARG A 166 9.15 -14.50 -7.78
C ARG A 166 7.93 -15.11 -8.45
N LYS A 167 6.81 -15.21 -7.74
CA LYS A 167 5.57 -15.78 -8.26
C LYS A 167 4.77 -14.81 -9.12
N ASN A 168 4.74 -13.52 -8.76
CA ASN A 168 3.81 -12.55 -9.33
C ASN A 168 4.48 -11.45 -10.17
N CYS A 169 5.80 -11.33 -10.09
CA CYS A 169 6.61 -10.39 -10.87
C CYS A 169 7.99 -11.04 -11.14
N PRO A 170 8.02 -12.23 -11.81
CA PRO A 170 9.28 -12.94 -12.03
C PRO A 170 10.23 -12.12 -12.89
N PRO A 171 11.56 -12.31 -12.76
CA PRO A 171 12.51 -11.69 -13.66
C PRO A 171 12.24 -12.14 -15.10
N GLY A 172 12.41 -11.20 -16.05
CA GLY A 172 12.30 -11.51 -17.47
C GLY A 172 13.42 -12.46 -17.91
N GLY A 173 13.13 -13.29 -18.92
CA GLY A 173 14.20 -13.91 -19.70
C GLY A 173 15.02 -12.82 -20.40
N ARG A 174 16.34 -12.93 -20.34
CA ARG A 174 17.24 -12.14 -21.21
C ARG A 174 17.24 -12.74 -22.61
#